data_50d72aa4c64a809f474b0ab21f38fce5
#
_entry.id   50d72aa4c64a809f474b0ab21f38fce5
#
_cell.length_a   1.000
_cell.length_b   1.000
_cell.length_c   1.000
_cell.angle_alpha   90.00
_cell.angle_beta   90.00
_cell.angle_gamma   90.00
#
_symmetry.space_group_name_H-M   'P 1'
#
loop_
_entity.id
_entity.type
_entity.pdbx_description
1 polymer ?
#
loop_
_entity_poly.entity_id
_entity_poly.type
_entity_poly.pdbx_seq_one_letter_code
_entity_poly.pdbx_strand_id
1 'polypeptide(L)'
;MLDAAAGQRPIPSPASSAAPLPGARYFPTVRHNLAGPFLAYWQRFGGRGVLGLPRTEVFTEGGRRMQYTDHFLLHEAGGQVAPAPLGRLLSAGRVFPRVAPFASTPERLYVAATGHSLAGRFLAYWRAHAGAALLGALLSEVVVEGNGDNTGRRYPTQWFARGWLEYHAEHAGGRYAVELGLLGVEALRRRGWLPTR
;
A
#
# COMPACT_ATOMS: atom_id res chain seq x y z
N MET A 1 -24.88 -33.72 10.16
CA MET A 1 -25.69 -32.55 10.60
C MET A 1 -24.72 -31.65 11.36
N LEU A 2 -24.20 -30.61 10.71
CA LEU A 2 -23.36 -29.63 11.38
C LEU A 2 -24.27 -28.45 11.73
N ASP A 3 -24.39 -28.24 13.05
CA ASP A 3 -25.17 -27.16 13.62
C ASP A 3 -24.71 -25.82 13.08
N ALA A 4 -25.67 -25.08 12.53
CA ALA A 4 -25.49 -23.66 12.17
C ALA A 4 -25.26 -22.88 13.46
N ALA A 5 -24.06 -22.35 13.61
CA ALA A 5 -23.70 -21.47 14.71
C ALA A 5 -24.63 -20.24 14.69
N ALA A 6 -25.54 -20.22 15.65
CA ALA A 6 -26.45 -19.13 15.90
C ALA A 6 -25.68 -17.84 16.20
N GLY A 7 -25.99 -16.77 15.42
CA GLY A 7 -26.14 -15.45 16.00
C GLY A 7 -24.89 -14.71 16.45
N GLN A 8 -23.71 -14.88 15.84
CA GLN A 8 -22.65 -13.91 16.03
C GLN A 8 -23.00 -12.65 15.19
N ARG A 9 -23.41 -11.57 15.89
CA ARG A 9 -23.52 -10.26 15.25
C ARG A 9 -22.21 -9.98 14.53
N PRO A 10 -22.24 -9.60 13.24
CA PRO A 10 -21.02 -9.25 12.52
C PRO A 10 -20.27 -8.20 13.34
N ILE A 11 -19.04 -8.50 13.72
CA ILE A 11 -18.15 -7.50 14.33
C ILE A 11 -18.09 -6.35 13.33
N PRO A 12 -18.40 -5.10 13.71
CA PRO A 12 -18.35 -3.97 12.79
C PRO A 12 -16.98 -3.95 12.11
N SER A 13 -16.95 -3.97 10.79
CA SER A 13 -15.69 -3.90 10.04
C SER A 13 -14.94 -2.63 10.48
N PRO A 14 -13.63 -2.69 10.73
CA PRO A 14 -12.82 -1.50 10.98
C PRO A 14 -12.90 -0.44 9.86
N ALA A 15 -13.37 -0.85 8.67
CA ALA A 15 -13.66 0.05 7.55
C ALA A 15 -15.05 0.72 7.64
N SER A 16 -15.85 0.43 8.66
CA SER A 16 -17.11 1.14 8.91
C SER A 16 -16.84 2.60 9.29
N SER A 17 -17.71 3.49 8.83
CA SER A 17 -17.60 4.93 9.14
C SER A 17 -17.56 5.20 10.64
N ALA A 18 -16.64 6.05 11.07
CA ALA A 18 -16.46 6.49 12.43
C ALA A 18 -16.84 7.97 12.62
N ALA A 19 -17.10 8.35 13.87
CA ALA A 19 -17.19 9.75 14.29
C ALA A 19 -15.80 10.32 14.59
N PRO A 20 -15.64 11.66 14.61
CA PRO A 20 -14.41 12.29 15.08
C PRO A 20 -14.06 11.84 16.50
N LEU A 21 -12.77 11.53 16.73
CA LEU A 21 -12.25 11.15 18.04
C LEU A 21 -11.40 12.27 18.64
N PRO A 22 -11.47 12.53 19.95
CA PRO A 22 -10.60 13.48 20.63
C PRO A 22 -9.12 13.13 20.42
N GLY A 23 -8.28 14.13 20.13
CA GLY A 23 -6.84 13.94 19.90
C GLY A 23 -6.47 13.24 18.59
N ALA A 24 -7.43 12.93 17.73
CA ALA A 24 -7.21 12.37 16.41
C ALA A 24 -7.38 13.41 15.30
N ARG A 25 -6.76 13.17 14.16
CA ARG A 25 -7.10 13.85 12.90
C ARG A 25 -8.21 13.09 12.19
N TYR A 26 -9.38 13.69 12.11
CA TYR A 26 -10.53 13.16 11.38
C TYR A 26 -10.51 13.55 9.92
N PHE A 27 -10.88 12.62 9.04
CA PHE A 27 -10.95 12.80 7.59
C PHE A 27 -12.41 12.64 7.12
N PRO A 28 -13.16 13.76 6.96
CA PRO A 28 -14.60 13.71 6.68
C PRO A 28 -14.95 12.96 5.38
N THR A 29 -14.10 13.06 4.35
CA THR A 29 -14.32 12.44 3.04
C THR A 29 -14.41 10.91 3.12
N VAL A 30 -13.65 10.30 4.03
CA VAL A 30 -13.60 8.84 4.23
C VAL A 30 -14.20 8.40 5.57
N ARG A 31 -14.50 9.37 6.46
CA ARG A 31 -15.09 9.19 7.79
C ARG A 31 -14.26 8.27 8.69
N HIS A 32 -12.95 8.51 8.71
CA HIS A 32 -11.99 7.79 9.55
C HIS A 32 -11.03 8.73 10.26
N ASN A 33 -10.42 8.23 11.33
CA ASN A 33 -9.48 8.94 12.17
C ASN A 33 -8.05 8.42 11.98
N LEU A 34 -7.06 9.29 12.15
CA LEU A 34 -5.66 8.94 12.40
C LEU A 34 -5.26 9.52 13.75
N ALA A 35 -4.65 8.72 14.61
CA ALA A 35 -4.23 9.14 15.94
C ALA A 35 -2.88 8.55 16.34
N GLY A 36 -2.25 9.15 17.35
CA GLY A 36 -1.04 8.63 17.98
C GLY A 36 0.08 8.28 17.00
N PRO A 37 0.73 7.11 17.14
CA PRO A 37 1.85 6.70 16.30
C PRO A 37 1.53 6.61 14.82
N PHE A 38 0.29 6.21 14.44
CA PHE A 38 -0.16 6.15 13.04
C PHE A 38 -0.25 7.53 12.41
N LEU A 39 -0.78 8.53 13.13
CA LEU A 39 -0.82 9.92 12.66
C LEU A 39 0.59 10.48 12.51
N ALA A 40 1.47 10.26 13.49
CA ALA A 40 2.85 10.72 13.43
C ALA A 40 3.60 10.11 12.24
N TYR A 41 3.44 8.80 12.01
CA TYR A 41 4.00 8.13 10.84
C TYR A 41 3.48 8.71 9.53
N TRP A 42 2.16 8.89 9.43
CA TRP A 42 1.50 9.44 8.26
C TRP A 42 2.01 10.86 7.93
N GLN A 43 2.15 11.72 8.93
CA GLN A 43 2.70 13.08 8.77
C GLN A 43 4.16 13.06 8.29
N ARG A 44 4.98 12.19 8.89
CA ARG A 44 6.40 12.06 8.57
C ARG A 44 6.67 11.60 7.13
N PHE A 45 5.84 10.71 6.60
CA PHE A 45 6.05 10.06 5.30
C PHE A 45 5.15 10.60 4.18
N GLY A 46 4.85 11.90 4.19
CA GLY A 46 4.21 12.59 3.08
C GLY A 46 2.67 12.57 3.10
N GLY A 47 2.07 12.11 4.17
CA GLY A 47 0.64 12.26 4.42
C GLY A 47 -0.25 11.75 3.28
N ARG A 48 -1.24 12.56 2.91
CA ARG A 48 -2.20 12.22 1.85
C ARG A 48 -1.54 11.96 0.49
N GLY A 49 -0.44 12.67 0.18
CA GLY A 49 0.23 12.56 -1.11
C GLY A 49 0.99 11.25 -1.30
N VAL A 50 1.39 10.58 -0.20
CA VAL A 50 2.16 9.33 -0.24
C VAL A 50 1.41 8.17 0.41
N LEU A 51 0.90 8.33 1.64
CA LEU A 51 0.20 7.23 2.30
C LEU A 51 -1.29 7.16 1.93
N GLY A 52 -1.85 8.24 1.39
CA GLY A 52 -3.27 8.31 1.11
C GLY A 52 -4.10 8.63 2.36
N LEU A 53 -5.43 8.50 2.23
CA LEU A 53 -6.38 8.69 3.32
C LEU A 53 -6.51 7.39 4.15
N PRO A 54 -6.83 7.49 5.46
CA PRO A 54 -7.17 6.30 6.24
C PRO A 54 -8.45 5.64 5.67
N ARG A 55 -8.45 4.31 5.63
CA ARG A 55 -9.57 3.49 5.14
C ARG A 55 -10.20 2.63 6.22
N THR A 56 -9.61 2.64 7.39
CA THR A 56 -10.15 1.98 8.59
C THR A 56 -9.85 2.82 9.81
N GLU A 57 -10.54 2.52 10.90
CA GLU A 57 -10.03 2.83 12.23
C GLU A 57 -8.86 1.89 12.56
N VAL A 58 -8.15 2.18 13.66
CA VAL A 58 -7.14 1.24 14.19
C VAL A 58 -7.85 -0.02 14.67
N PHE A 59 -7.37 -1.17 14.25
CA PHE A 59 -7.84 -2.48 14.70
C PHE A 59 -6.67 -3.36 15.15
N THR A 60 -6.98 -4.43 15.87
CA THR A 60 -5.97 -5.40 16.31
C THR A 60 -6.18 -6.74 15.61
N GLU A 61 -5.12 -7.25 15.00
CA GLU A 61 -5.10 -8.56 14.37
C GLU A 61 -3.75 -9.25 14.66
N GLY A 62 -3.79 -10.51 15.08
CA GLY A 62 -2.58 -11.23 15.48
C GLY A 62 -1.77 -10.54 16.60
N GLY A 63 -2.44 -9.86 17.53
CA GLY A 63 -1.81 -9.11 18.61
C GLY A 63 -1.12 -7.81 18.21
N ARG A 64 -1.28 -7.35 16.96
CA ARG A 64 -0.70 -6.11 16.44
C ARG A 64 -1.77 -5.09 16.13
N ARG A 65 -1.53 -3.85 16.49
CA ARG A 65 -2.37 -2.72 16.06
C ARG A 65 -2.06 -2.40 14.61
N MET A 66 -3.11 -2.24 13.82
CA MET A 66 -3.03 -2.02 12.38
C MET A 66 -4.01 -0.94 11.93
N GLN A 67 -3.69 -0.29 10.81
CA GLN A 67 -4.60 0.64 10.14
C GLN A 67 -4.33 0.65 8.64
N TYR A 68 -5.38 0.52 7.83
CA TYR A 68 -5.28 0.68 6.39
C TYR A 68 -5.34 2.16 5.98
N THR A 69 -4.51 2.50 5.01
CA THR A 69 -4.64 3.72 4.21
C THR A 69 -4.95 3.35 2.76
N ASP A 70 -5.05 4.33 1.85
CA ASP A 70 -5.25 4.05 0.43
C ASP A 70 -4.20 3.09 -0.13
N HIS A 71 -2.93 3.32 0.23
CA HIS A 71 -1.79 2.64 -0.38
C HIS A 71 -1.18 1.53 0.49
N PHE A 72 -1.35 1.58 1.79
CA PHE A 72 -0.64 0.71 2.73
C PHE A 72 -1.54 0.09 3.79
N LEU A 73 -1.09 -1.05 4.32
CA LEU A 73 -1.44 -1.51 5.66
C LEU A 73 -0.31 -1.09 6.59
N LEU A 74 -0.58 -0.18 7.50
CA LEU A 74 0.34 0.20 8.56
C LEU A 74 0.16 -0.75 9.75
N HIS A 75 1.26 -1.13 10.40
CA HIS A 75 1.24 -1.89 11.65
C HIS A 75 2.20 -1.30 12.68
N GLU A 76 1.84 -1.47 13.94
CA GLU A 76 2.66 -1.05 15.08
C GLU A 76 3.34 -2.28 15.69
N ALA A 77 4.65 -2.17 15.92
CA ALA A 77 5.44 -3.17 16.61
C ALA A 77 6.51 -2.45 17.45
N GLY A 78 6.57 -2.78 18.75
CA GLY A 78 7.54 -2.14 19.65
C GLY A 78 7.42 -0.61 19.74
N GLY A 79 6.20 -0.07 19.63
CA GLY A 79 5.95 1.38 19.64
C GLY A 79 6.29 2.11 18.32
N GLN A 80 6.72 1.39 17.31
CA GLN A 80 7.04 1.95 15.99
C GLN A 80 6.03 1.50 14.94
N VAL A 81 5.63 2.43 14.06
CA VAL A 81 4.75 2.15 12.93
C VAL A 81 5.58 1.95 11.67
N ALA A 82 5.21 0.94 10.89
CA ALA A 82 5.80 0.65 9.59
C ALA A 82 4.75 0.06 8.63
N PRO A 83 4.96 0.11 7.30
CA PRO A 83 4.09 -0.59 6.36
C PRO A 83 4.31 -2.11 6.44
N ALA A 84 3.20 -2.85 6.52
CA ALA A 84 3.20 -4.30 6.43
C ALA A 84 3.54 -4.78 5.00
N PRO A 85 4.01 -6.02 4.81
CA PRO A 85 4.41 -6.54 3.49
C PRO A 85 3.20 -6.90 2.60
N LEU A 86 2.29 -5.94 2.40
CA LEU A 86 1.03 -6.12 1.70
C LEU A 86 1.23 -6.45 0.22
N GLY A 87 2.25 -5.86 -0.44
CA GLY A 87 2.60 -6.17 -1.81
C GLY A 87 3.01 -7.63 -1.99
N ARG A 88 3.80 -8.17 -1.05
CA ARG A 88 4.16 -9.59 -1.06
C ARG A 88 2.94 -10.49 -0.83
N LEU A 89 2.04 -10.10 0.06
CA LEU A 89 0.81 -10.85 0.32
C LEU A 89 -0.09 -10.90 -0.92
N LEU A 90 -0.32 -9.77 -1.57
CA LEU A 90 -1.23 -9.68 -2.71
C LEU A 90 -0.63 -10.22 -4.01
N SER A 91 0.69 -10.34 -4.09
CA SER A 91 1.39 -11.01 -5.19
C SER A 91 1.74 -12.48 -4.90
N ALA A 92 1.23 -13.06 -3.81
CA ALA A 92 1.50 -14.45 -3.46
C ALA A 92 1.08 -15.40 -4.61
N GLY A 93 1.95 -16.38 -4.91
CA GLY A 93 1.76 -17.30 -6.03
C GLY A 93 2.18 -16.75 -7.41
N ARG A 94 2.53 -15.46 -7.51
CA ARG A 94 3.09 -14.90 -8.76
C ARG A 94 4.59 -15.14 -8.83
N VAL A 95 5.06 -15.46 -10.04
CA VAL A 95 6.48 -15.56 -10.34
C VAL A 95 6.89 -14.35 -11.16
N PHE A 96 7.88 -13.60 -10.65
CA PHE A 96 8.48 -12.48 -11.36
C PHE A 96 9.88 -12.90 -11.85
N PRO A 97 10.11 -12.96 -13.18
CA PRO A 97 11.41 -13.34 -13.72
C PRO A 97 12.51 -12.38 -13.27
N ARG A 98 13.63 -12.94 -12.83
CA ARG A 98 14.83 -12.17 -12.48
C ARG A 98 15.58 -11.73 -13.73
N VAL A 99 16.36 -10.67 -13.61
CA VAL A 99 17.27 -10.22 -14.67
C VAL A 99 18.72 -10.65 -14.37
N ALA A 100 19.53 -10.74 -15.41
CA ALA A 100 20.95 -10.99 -15.24
C ALA A 100 21.60 -9.88 -14.41
N PRO A 101 22.53 -10.19 -13.50
CA PRO A 101 23.25 -9.20 -12.71
C PRO A 101 24.01 -8.19 -13.60
N PHE A 102 24.02 -6.94 -13.18
CA PHE A 102 24.81 -5.87 -13.82
C PHE A 102 25.30 -4.87 -12.76
N ALA A 103 26.31 -4.07 -13.13
CA ALA A 103 26.81 -2.99 -12.28
C ALA A 103 25.76 -1.87 -12.21
N SER A 104 25.37 -1.46 -11.00
CA SER A 104 24.44 -0.33 -10.82
C SER A 104 25.09 0.98 -11.26
N THR A 105 24.25 1.87 -11.82
CA THR A 105 24.60 3.25 -12.19
C THR A 105 23.64 4.23 -11.50
N PRO A 106 23.87 5.54 -11.60
CA PRO A 106 22.89 6.51 -11.10
C PRO A 106 21.48 6.37 -11.70
N GLU A 107 21.37 5.87 -12.94
CA GLU A 107 20.11 5.76 -13.70
C GLU A 107 19.44 4.40 -13.52
N ARG A 108 20.19 3.37 -13.07
CA ARG A 108 19.70 1.99 -12.96
C ARG A 108 20.33 1.26 -11.78
N LEU A 109 19.50 0.77 -10.89
CA LEU A 109 19.90 0.00 -9.71
C LEU A 109 19.62 -1.49 -9.91
N TYR A 110 20.61 -2.36 -9.70
CA TYR A 110 20.40 -3.79 -9.56
C TYR A 110 20.32 -4.16 -8.08
N VAL A 111 19.26 -4.85 -7.68
CA VAL A 111 19.03 -5.30 -6.30
C VAL A 111 19.38 -6.79 -6.20
N ALA A 112 20.63 -7.09 -5.87
CA ALA A 112 21.16 -8.46 -5.83
C ALA A 112 20.34 -9.40 -4.92
N ALA A 113 19.81 -8.90 -3.80
CA ALA A 113 19.01 -9.69 -2.87
C ALA A 113 17.73 -10.27 -3.49
N THR A 114 17.19 -9.64 -4.53
CA THR A 114 15.96 -10.08 -5.19
C THR A 114 16.15 -10.47 -6.66
N GLY A 115 17.25 -10.04 -7.27
CA GLY A 115 17.57 -10.30 -8.67
C GLY A 115 16.76 -9.43 -9.63
N HIS A 116 16.29 -8.24 -9.17
CA HIS A 116 15.51 -7.31 -9.97
C HIS A 116 16.19 -5.96 -10.12
N SER A 117 15.72 -5.17 -11.08
CA SER A 117 16.25 -3.86 -11.36
C SER A 117 15.24 -2.74 -11.21
N LEU A 118 15.68 -1.57 -10.79
CA LEU A 118 14.88 -0.36 -10.66
C LEU A 118 15.55 0.75 -11.47
N ALA A 119 14.84 1.39 -12.37
CA ALA A 119 15.40 2.37 -13.28
C ALA A 119 14.45 3.54 -13.58
N GLY A 120 15.01 4.58 -14.21
CA GLY A 120 14.28 5.70 -14.76
C GLY A 120 13.36 6.36 -13.73
N ARG A 121 12.10 6.60 -14.12
CA ARG A 121 11.11 7.34 -13.31
C ARG A 121 10.71 6.64 -12.01
N PHE A 122 10.68 5.31 -11.99
CA PHE A 122 10.41 4.55 -10.76
C PHE A 122 11.58 4.67 -9.77
N LEU A 123 12.82 4.63 -10.26
CA LEU A 123 13.99 4.86 -9.41
C LEU A 123 14.02 6.30 -8.87
N ALA A 124 13.69 7.27 -9.70
CA ALA A 124 13.59 8.68 -9.27
C ALA A 124 12.53 8.86 -8.17
N TYR A 125 11.33 8.31 -8.37
CA TYR A 125 10.26 8.33 -7.36
C TYR A 125 10.71 7.65 -6.06
N TRP A 126 11.27 6.44 -6.16
CA TRP A 126 11.74 5.66 -5.03
C TRP A 126 12.77 6.42 -4.18
N ARG A 127 13.73 7.11 -4.83
CA ARG A 127 14.72 7.94 -4.14
C ARG A 127 14.10 9.16 -3.47
N ALA A 128 13.18 9.82 -4.13
CA ALA A 128 12.52 11.04 -3.62
C ALA A 128 11.59 10.79 -2.43
N HIS A 129 11.04 9.58 -2.29
CA HIS A 129 9.99 9.27 -1.32
C HIS A 129 10.38 8.21 -0.27
N ALA A 130 11.66 8.15 0.10
CA ALA A 130 12.17 7.16 1.06
C ALA A 130 11.75 5.72 0.72
N GLY A 131 11.84 5.34 -0.57
CA GLY A 131 11.28 4.11 -1.11
C GLY A 131 11.74 2.83 -0.42
N ALA A 132 12.99 2.77 0.07
CA ALA A 132 13.48 1.63 0.84
C ALA A 132 12.67 1.42 2.13
N ALA A 133 12.35 2.51 2.85
CA ALA A 133 11.59 2.47 4.09
C ALA A 133 10.09 2.21 3.85
N LEU A 134 9.51 2.82 2.81
CA LEU A 134 8.09 2.69 2.49
C LEU A 134 7.77 1.41 1.74
N LEU A 135 8.47 1.15 0.64
CA LEU A 135 8.14 0.08 -0.30
C LEU A 135 8.83 -1.25 0.03
N GLY A 136 9.98 -1.19 0.72
CA GLY A 136 10.77 -2.37 1.05
C GLY A 136 11.42 -3.02 -0.18
N ALA A 137 11.56 -4.35 -0.15
CA ALA A 137 12.26 -5.10 -1.19
C ALA A 137 11.53 -5.00 -2.54
N LEU A 138 12.30 -4.82 -3.62
CA LEU A 138 11.82 -4.90 -4.99
C LEU A 138 11.46 -6.35 -5.33
N LEU A 139 10.30 -6.60 -5.93
CA LEU A 139 9.79 -7.95 -6.24
C LEU A 139 9.71 -8.25 -7.71
N SER A 140 9.67 -7.25 -8.58
CA SER A 140 9.50 -7.47 -10.03
C SER A 140 10.31 -6.48 -10.87
N GLU A 141 10.49 -6.82 -12.12
CA GLU A 141 10.69 -5.84 -13.18
C GLU A 141 9.38 -5.11 -13.45
N VAL A 142 9.39 -4.14 -14.37
CA VAL A 142 8.18 -3.46 -14.82
C VAL A 142 7.29 -4.43 -15.60
N VAL A 143 6.03 -4.53 -15.18
CA VAL A 143 4.97 -5.30 -15.86
C VAL A 143 3.82 -4.36 -16.21
N VAL A 144 2.97 -4.74 -17.18
CA VAL A 144 1.82 -3.90 -17.55
C VAL A 144 0.55 -4.54 -17.02
N GLU A 145 -0.11 -3.86 -16.08
CA GLU A 145 -1.26 -4.40 -15.34
C GLU A 145 -2.39 -3.36 -15.21
N GLY A 146 -3.62 -3.84 -15.00
CA GLY A 146 -4.72 -3.00 -14.53
C GLY A 146 -4.55 -2.69 -13.05
N ASN A 147 -4.87 -1.47 -12.64
CA ASN A 147 -4.76 -1.01 -11.25
C ASN A 147 -6.04 -1.20 -10.42
N GLY A 148 -7.04 -1.90 -10.98
CA GLY A 148 -8.32 -2.14 -10.28
C GLY A 148 -9.23 -0.91 -10.16
N ASP A 149 -8.98 0.15 -10.92
CA ASP A 149 -9.82 1.36 -10.94
C ASP A 149 -11.09 1.22 -11.80
N ASN A 150 -11.29 0.06 -12.41
CA ASN A 150 -12.40 -0.29 -13.32
C ASN A 150 -12.46 0.52 -14.63
N THR A 151 -11.41 1.28 -14.95
CA THR A 151 -11.33 1.99 -16.25
C THR A 151 -10.96 1.07 -17.40
N GLY A 152 -10.50 -0.15 -17.09
CA GLY A 152 -9.90 -1.09 -18.06
C GLY A 152 -8.51 -0.68 -18.52
N ARG A 153 -7.99 0.43 -18.04
CA ARG A 153 -6.63 0.90 -18.37
C ARG A 153 -5.58 0.01 -17.74
N ARG A 154 -4.47 -0.11 -18.41
CA ARG A 154 -3.30 -0.85 -17.94
C ARG A 154 -2.12 0.08 -17.86
N TYR A 155 -1.36 -0.04 -16.77
CA TYR A 155 -0.23 0.84 -16.46
C TYR A 155 1.07 0.04 -16.33
N PRO A 156 2.19 0.58 -16.79
CA PRO A 156 3.49 0.07 -16.36
C PRO A 156 3.56 0.12 -14.83
N THR A 157 3.77 -1.04 -14.23
CA THR A 157 3.69 -1.25 -12.78
C THR A 157 4.93 -1.98 -12.30
N GLN A 158 5.46 -1.60 -11.14
CA GLN A 158 6.58 -2.29 -10.52
C GLN A 158 6.26 -2.64 -9.07
N TRP A 159 6.39 -3.92 -8.73
CA TRP A 159 6.00 -4.48 -7.44
C TRP A 159 7.13 -4.43 -6.42
N PHE A 160 6.77 -4.08 -5.19
CA PHE A 160 7.62 -4.08 -4.01
C PHE A 160 6.94 -4.87 -2.88
N ALA A 161 7.70 -5.23 -1.86
CA ALA A 161 7.18 -6.02 -0.74
C ALA A 161 5.98 -5.38 -0.02
N ARG A 162 5.90 -4.04 -0.02
CA ARG A 162 4.90 -3.29 0.75
C ARG A 162 3.91 -2.51 -0.11
N GLY A 163 4.15 -2.39 -1.42
CA GLY A 163 3.33 -1.62 -2.34
C GLY A 163 3.69 -1.89 -3.79
N TRP A 164 3.11 -1.14 -4.71
CA TRP A 164 3.58 -1.03 -6.10
C TRP A 164 3.60 0.42 -6.56
N LEU A 165 4.39 0.70 -7.59
CA LEU A 165 4.39 1.96 -8.32
C LEU A 165 3.75 1.76 -9.69
N GLU A 166 3.00 2.76 -10.13
CA GLU A 166 2.35 2.82 -11.44
C GLU A 166 2.83 4.04 -12.22
N TYR A 167 2.98 3.91 -13.52
CA TYR A 167 3.27 5.03 -14.39
C TYR A 167 2.02 5.42 -15.21
N HIS A 168 1.60 6.66 -15.03
CA HIS A 168 0.47 7.28 -15.69
C HIS A 168 0.97 8.21 -16.80
N ALA A 169 0.97 7.71 -18.05
CA ALA A 169 1.47 8.44 -19.21
C ALA A 169 0.65 9.72 -19.48
N GLU A 170 -0.63 9.72 -19.14
CA GLU A 170 -1.53 10.86 -19.23
C GLU A 170 -1.13 12.03 -18.31
N HIS A 171 -0.32 11.76 -17.29
CA HIS A 171 0.24 12.75 -16.36
C HIS A 171 1.74 12.98 -16.58
N ALA A 172 2.26 12.59 -17.77
CA ALA A 172 3.68 12.71 -18.08
C ALA A 172 4.22 14.13 -17.88
N GLY A 173 5.39 14.24 -17.24
CA GLY A 173 6.00 15.52 -16.89
C GLY A 173 5.44 16.19 -15.62
N GLY A 174 4.33 15.70 -15.08
CA GLY A 174 3.74 16.17 -13.83
C GLY A 174 4.14 15.31 -12.61
N ARG A 175 3.83 15.82 -11.43
CA ARG A 175 4.07 15.13 -10.15
C ARG A 175 3.29 13.82 -9.98
N TYR A 176 2.26 13.62 -10.78
CA TYR A 176 1.40 12.43 -10.78
C TYR A 176 1.76 11.43 -11.88
N ALA A 177 2.91 11.65 -12.55
CA ALA A 177 3.38 10.71 -13.58
C ALA A 177 3.77 9.34 -12.99
N VAL A 178 4.22 9.28 -11.73
CA VAL A 178 4.41 8.04 -10.99
C VAL A 178 3.61 8.15 -9.70
N GLU A 179 2.77 7.15 -9.45
CA GLU A 179 1.92 7.08 -8.27
C GLU A 179 2.08 5.74 -7.55
N LEU A 180 1.74 5.74 -6.28
CA LEU A 180 1.54 4.51 -5.50
C LEU A 180 0.19 3.91 -5.86
N GLY A 181 0.15 2.63 -6.16
CA GLY A 181 -1.10 1.93 -6.39
C GLY A 181 -1.95 1.80 -5.11
N LEU A 182 -3.26 1.66 -5.28
CA LEU A 182 -4.26 1.62 -4.21
C LEU A 182 -4.28 0.25 -3.48
N LEU A 183 -3.10 -0.22 -3.03
CA LEU A 183 -2.93 -1.55 -2.50
C LEU A 183 -3.72 -1.80 -1.21
N GLY A 184 -3.83 -0.79 -0.35
CA GLY A 184 -4.65 -0.87 0.86
C GLY A 184 -6.13 -1.03 0.54
N VAL A 185 -6.63 -0.29 -0.45
CA VAL A 185 -8.01 -0.41 -0.93
C VAL A 185 -8.26 -1.79 -1.54
N GLU A 186 -7.34 -2.28 -2.36
CA GLU A 186 -7.45 -3.61 -2.98
C GLU A 186 -7.48 -4.73 -1.93
N ALA A 187 -6.62 -4.64 -0.91
CA ALA A 187 -6.63 -5.59 0.20
C ALA A 187 -7.95 -5.58 0.96
N LEU A 188 -8.51 -4.40 1.21
CA LEU A 188 -9.80 -4.27 1.89
C LEU A 188 -10.97 -4.85 1.07
N ARG A 189 -10.94 -4.70 -0.25
CA ARG A 189 -11.92 -5.35 -1.14
C ARG A 189 -11.80 -6.87 -1.08
N ARG A 190 -10.59 -7.43 -1.16
CA ARG A 190 -10.37 -8.89 -1.03
C ARG A 190 -10.79 -9.44 0.32
N ARG A 191 -10.76 -8.62 1.38
CA ARG A 191 -11.27 -8.97 2.71
C ARG A 191 -12.79 -8.83 2.84
N GLY A 192 -13.48 -8.29 1.83
CA GLY A 192 -14.90 -7.96 1.91
C GLY A 192 -15.23 -6.79 2.86
N TRP A 193 -14.23 -5.98 3.22
CA TRP A 193 -14.42 -4.81 4.09
C TRP A 193 -14.79 -3.53 3.32
N LEU A 194 -14.52 -3.52 2.03
CA LEU A 194 -15.02 -2.52 1.10
C LEU A 194 -15.78 -3.21 -0.03
N PRO A 195 -16.79 -2.55 -0.62
CA PRO A 195 -17.50 -3.09 -1.77
C PRO A 195 -16.53 -3.44 -2.90
N THR A 196 -16.75 -4.57 -3.53
CA THR A 196 -16.20 -4.85 -4.86
C THR A 196 -16.89 -3.88 -5.82
N ARG A 197 -16.11 -3.13 -6.56
CA ARG A 197 -16.66 -2.23 -7.59
C ARG A 197 -17.24 -3.02 -8.74
#